data_9d445ff7bf9f55200469544d83821cf3
#
_entry.id   9d445ff7bf9f55200469544d83821cf3
#
_cell.length_a   1.000
_cell.length_b   1.000
_cell.length_c   1.000
_cell.angle_alpha   90.00
_cell.angle_beta   90.00
_cell.angle_gamma   90.00
#
_symmetry.space_group_name_H-M   'P 1'
#
loop_
_entity.id
_entity.type
_entity.pdbx_description
1 polymer ?
#
loop_
_entity_poly.entity_id
_entity_poly.type
_entity_poly.pdbx_seq_one_letter_code
_entity_poly.pdbx_strand_id
1 'polypeptide(L)'
;MPTTWPPLYKKYYDKDGQREGMLRMFDFINTEQTTASVLWGILVGMEEQKALGKPVSDEMIRTVKSSLMGPLAGVGDSLVQATILPLLTTIAISLTGAGDVLSPLGVVLFIIATPILLWVYARVLFNNGYTLGKDAVSTLMGSAMDRIKTAVQLFGIIVIGALSASYVKLSTPLSFAASADATPVVLQDVINGIFPNLLSLLLVLGCWYLLSKKGVSVTKAIFGLMGIVVVLGLIGIL
;
A
#
# COMPACT_ATOMS: atom_id res chain seq x y z
N MET A 1 5.96 15.71 -7.26
CA MET A 1 7.43 15.58 -7.12
C MET A 1 7.88 16.36 -5.91
N PRO A 2 8.74 15.83 -5.06
CA PRO A 2 9.24 16.59 -3.93
C PRO A 2 10.05 17.79 -4.41
N THR A 3 9.76 18.95 -3.86
CA THR A 3 10.43 20.22 -4.17
C THR A 3 11.89 20.26 -3.69
N THR A 4 12.34 19.21 -2.98
CA THR A 4 13.70 19.08 -2.42
C THR A 4 14.76 18.68 -3.44
N TRP A 5 14.39 18.05 -4.57
CA TRP A 5 15.34 17.58 -5.57
C TRP A 5 16.11 18.69 -6.28
N PRO A 6 15.46 19.74 -6.82
CA PRO A 6 16.18 20.78 -7.53
C PRO A 6 17.22 21.52 -6.68
N PRO A 7 16.94 21.88 -5.41
CA PRO A 7 17.96 22.48 -4.54
C PRO A 7 19.13 21.56 -4.26
N LEU A 8 18.87 20.25 -3.99
CA LEU A 8 19.91 19.26 -3.75
C LEU A 8 20.83 19.14 -4.98
N TYR A 9 20.27 18.94 -6.16
CA TYR A 9 21.03 18.75 -7.37
C TYR A 9 21.83 19.99 -7.76
N LYS A 10 21.24 21.18 -7.64
CA LYS A 10 21.94 22.44 -7.90
C LYS A 10 23.12 22.67 -6.95
N LYS A 11 23.03 22.17 -5.72
CA LYS A 11 24.08 22.35 -4.73
C LYS A 11 25.30 21.46 -4.98
N TYR A 12 25.08 20.23 -5.45
CA TYR A 12 26.10 19.20 -5.47
C TYR A 12 26.55 18.76 -6.86
N TYR A 13 25.74 19.00 -7.92
CA TYR A 13 26.01 18.48 -9.25
C TYR A 13 26.14 19.59 -10.29
N ASP A 14 26.95 19.33 -11.30
CA ASP A 14 26.97 20.09 -12.56
C ASP A 14 25.68 19.81 -13.38
N LYS A 15 25.57 20.42 -14.56
CA LYS A 15 24.35 20.31 -15.39
C LYS A 15 24.08 18.86 -15.85
N ASP A 16 25.13 18.09 -16.15
CA ASP A 16 24.99 16.72 -16.61
C ASP A 16 24.60 15.80 -15.43
N GLY A 17 25.25 15.92 -14.29
CA GLY A 17 24.89 15.23 -13.06
C GLY A 17 23.49 15.54 -12.56
N GLN A 18 23.02 16.79 -12.72
CA GLN A 18 21.63 17.18 -12.41
C GLN A 18 20.64 16.43 -13.31
N ARG A 19 20.95 16.33 -14.60
CA ARG A 19 20.11 15.60 -15.56
C ARG A 19 20.06 14.11 -15.22
N GLU A 20 21.18 13.48 -14.95
CA GLU A 20 21.24 12.07 -14.57
C GLU A 20 20.48 11.80 -13.26
N GLY A 21 20.68 12.63 -12.24
CA GLY A 21 19.96 12.54 -10.98
C GLY A 21 18.44 12.65 -11.17
N MET A 22 17.99 13.60 -11.98
CA MET A 22 16.57 13.72 -12.30
C MET A 22 16.04 12.49 -13.05
N LEU A 23 16.74 11.96 -14.01
CA LEU A 23 16.34 10.77 -14.74
C LEU A 23 16.16 9.55 -13.83
N ARG A 24 17.04 9.35 -12.84
CA ARG A 24 16.88 8.29 -11.83
C ARG A 24 15.57 8.43 -11.05
N MET A 25 15.13 9.65 -10.78
CA MET A 25 13.92 9.91 -10.01
C MET A 25 12.64 9.81 -10.83
N PHE A 26 12.72 9.98 -12.17
CA PHE A 26 11.58 9.84 -13.07
C PHE A 26 11.12 8.40 -13.30
N ASP A 27 11.88 7.40 -12.87
CA ASP A 27 11.42 6.01 -12.94
C ASP A 27 10.07 5.86 -12.27
N PHE A 28 9.26 4.94 -12.80
CA PHE A 28 7.93 4.64 -12.31
C PHE A 28 7.88 4.45 -10.79
N ILE A 29 6.90 5.08 -10.17
CA ILE A 29 6.56 4.91 -8.76
C ILE A 29 5.04 4.88 -8.61
N ASN A 30 4.55 3.86 -7.90
CA ASN A 30 3.14 3.72 -7.55
C ASN A 30 3.05 3.27 -6.09
N THR A 31 2.69 4.21 -5.21
CA THR A 31 2.52 3.98 -3.78
C THR A 31 1.57 5.03 -3.20
N GLU A 32 1.04 4.82 -1.99
CA GLU A 32 0.17 5.81 -1.34
C GLU A 32 0.96 7.11 -1.07
N GLN A 33 0.34 8.24 -1.41
CA GLN A 33 1.03 9.54 -1.52
C GLN A 33 1.63 10.03 -0.21
N THR A 34 0.93 9.87 0.90
CA THR A 34 1.36 10.37 2.21
C THR A 34 2.48 9.51 2.77
N THR A 35 2.30 8.19 2.72
CA THR A 35 3.29 7.21 3.16
C THR A 35 4.51 7.16 2.26
N ALA A 36 4.38 7.53 0.97
CA ALA A 36 5.50 7.74 0.05
C ALA A 36 6.55 8.74 0.60
N SER A 37 6.17 9.59 1.53
CA SER A 37 7.09 10.58 2.11
C SER A 37 8.31 9.94 2.77
N VAL A 38 8.16 8.76 3.39
CA VAL A 38 9.32 8.03 3.96
C VAL A 38 10.26 7.57 2.85
N LEU A 39 9.72 7.06 1.75
CA LEU A 39 10.53 6.64 0.60
C LEU A 39 11.27 7.82 -0.02
N TRP A 40 10.58 8.94 -0.22
CA TRP A 40 11.21 10.17 -0.71
C TRP A 40 12.32 10.66 0.22
N GLY A 41 12.11 10.59 1.53
CA GLY A 41 13.16 10.88 2.51
C GLY A 41 14.39 10.01 2.32
N ILE A 42 14.21 8.68 2.25
CA ILE A 42 15.29 7.71 2.05
C ILE A 42 16.06 8.02 0.76
N LEU A 43 15.35 8.23 -0.35
CA LEU A 43 15.98 8.49 -1.64
C LEU A 43 16.77 9.82 -1.64
N VAL A 44 16.23 10.87 -1.01
CA VAL A 44 16.93 12.15 -0.84
C VAL A 44 18.20 11.97 -0.02
N GLY A 45 18.13 11.23 1.10
CA GLY A 45 19.29 10.92 1.94
C GLY A 45 20.36 10.16 1.16
N MET A 46 19.98 9.14 0.38
CA MET A 46 20.91 8.36 -0.45
C MET A 46 21.54 9.21 -1.56
N GLU A 47 20.76 10.05 -2.26
CA GLU A 47 21.29 10.96 -3.28
C GLU A 47 22.28 11.97 -2.70
N GLU A 48 22.01 12.51 -1.51
CA GLU A 48 22.96 13.40 -0.85
C GLU A 48 24.27 12.68 -0.51
N GLN A 49 24.20 11.45 0.00
CA GLN A 49 25.42 10.68 0.28
C GLN A 49 26.20 10.35 -0.99
N LYS A 50 25.49 10.02 -2.09
CA LYS A 50 26.11 9.85 -3.41
C LYS A 50 26.82 11.11 -3.86
N ALA A 51 26.16 12.26 -3.74
CA ALA A 51 26.72 13.56 -4.11
C ALA A 51 27.93 13.97 -3.26
N LEU A 52 28.02 13.45 -2.04
CA LEU A 52 29.18 13.60 -1.13
C LEU A 52 30.31 12.58 -1.41
N GLY A 53 30.23 11.82 -2.53
CA GLY A 53 31.27 10.85 -2.93
C GLY A 53 31.22 9.51 -2.19
N LYS A 54 30.15 9.21 -1.48
CA LYS A 54 29.96 7.89 -0.86
C LYS A 54 29.63 6.83 -1.92
N PRO A 55 29.94 5.55 -1.70
CA PRO A 55 29.75 4.46 -2.67
C PRO A 55 28.26 4.06 -2.81
N VAL A 56 27.43 4.97 -3.29
CA VAL A 56 26.02 4.75 -3.59
C VAL A 56 25.85 4.64 -5.10
N SER A 57 25.52 3.46 -5.59
CA SER A 57 25.25 3.25 -7.01
C SER A 57 23.85 3.68 -7.41
N ASP A 58 23.65 3.98 -8.69
CA ASP A 58 22.33 4.26 -9.26
C ASP A 58 21.38 3.08 -9.12
N GLU A 59 21.91 1.87 -9.32
CA GLU A 59 21.16 0.63 -9.15
C GLU A 59 20.65 0.45 -7.71
N MET A 60 21.48 0.81 -6.73
CA MET A 60 21.09 0.76 -5.32
C MET A 60 19.90 1.68 -5.02
N ILE A 61 19.92 2.92 -5.51
CA ILE A 61 18.83 3.88 -5.35
C ILE A 61 17.55 3.35 -6.03
N ARG A 62 17.65 2.83 -7.25
CA ARG A 62 16.51 2.24 -7.99
C ARG A 62 15.96 1.00 -7.30
N THR A 63 16.83 0.14 -6.76
CA THR A 63 16.43 -1.07 -6.04
C THR A 63 15.68 -0.73 -4.76
N VAL A 64 16.16 0.22 -3.96
CA VAL A 64 15.45 0.67 -2.75
C VAL A 64 14.09 1.26 -3.12
N LYS A 65 14.03 2.09 -4.16
CA LYS A 65 12.77 2.66 -4.66
C LYS A 65 11.76 1.58 -5.03
N SER A 66 12.14 0.62 -5.87
CA SER A 66 11.25 -0.43 -6.35
C SER A 66 10.85 -1.43 -5.26
N SER A 67 11.76 -1.75 -4.35
CA SER A 67 11.50 -2.72 -3.28
C SER A 67 10.55 -2.20 -2.20
N LEU A 68 10.61 -0.88 -1.90
CA LEU A 68 9.77 -0.27 -0.88
C LEU A 68 8.40 0.18 -1.41
N MET A 69 8.28 0.39 -2.70
CA MET A 69 7.08 0.94 -3.33
C MET A 69 5.81 0.13 -3.01
N GLY A 70 5.85 -1.18 -3.20
CA GLY A 70 4.71 -2.07 -2.95
C GLY A 70 4.30 -2.16 -1.47
N PRO A 71 5.24 -2.52 -0.57
CA PRO A 71 4.96 -2.55 0.87
C PRO A 71 4.41 -1.24 1.43
N LEU A 72 4.99 -0.10 1.02
CA LEU A 72 4.52 1.21 1.47
C LEU A 72 3.14 1.57 0.90
N ALA A 73 2.81 1.14 -0.32
CA ALA A 73 1.46 1.27 -0.86
C ALA A 73 0.46 0.53 0.04
N GLY A 74 0.71 -0.74 0.34
CA GLY A 74 -0.18 -1.55 1.17
C GLY A 74 -0.40 -0.99 2.57
N VAL A 75 0.68 -0.55 3.25
CA VAL A 75 0.57 0.11 4.56
C VAL A 75 -0.18 1.44 4.45
N GLY A 76 0.17 2.26 3.46
CA GLY A 76 -0.44 3.57 3.29
C GLY A 76 -1.92 3.50 2.96
N ASP A 77 -2.32 2.63 2.03
CA ASP A 77 -3.73 2.44 1.67
C ASP A 77 -4.55 1.95 2.87
N SER A 78 -4.03 1.01 3.66
CA SER A 78 -4.75 0.52 4.84
C SER A 78 -4.81 1.56 5.97
N LEU A 79 -3.72 2.28 6.23
CA LEU A 79 -3.66 3.25 7.32
C LEU A 79 -4.33 4.58 6.94
N VAL A 80 -3.97 5.15 5.80
CA VAL A 80 -4.47 6.48 5.41
C VAL A 80 -5.87 6.38 4.81
N GLN A 81 -6.04 5.56 3.77
CA GLN A 81 -7.29 5.51 3.01
C GLN A 81 -8.39 4.71 3.72
N ALA A 82 -8.04 3.59 4.35
CA ALA A 82 -9.02 2.72 4.99
C ALA A 82 -9.22 2.99 6.49
N THR A 83 -8.37 3.78 7.15
CA THR A 83 -8.48 4.05 8.58
C THR A 83 -8.59 5.54 8.89
N ILE A 84 -7.56 6.33 8.59
CA ILE A 84 -7.50 7.75 9.01
C ILE A 84 -8.60 8.58 8.33
N LEU A 85 -8.71 8.51 7.01
CA LEU A 85 -9.70 9.30 6.28
C LEU A 85 -11.15 8.93 6.64
N PRO A 86 -11.56 7.64 6.68
CA PRO A 86 -12.90 7.27 7.14
C PRO A 86 -13.19 7.70 8.57
N LEU A 87 -12.21 7.59 9.49
CA LEU A 87 -12.37 8.05 10.86
C LEU A 87 -12.64 9.57 10.92
N LEU A 88 -11.82 10.38 10.25
CA LEU A 88 -12.00 11.82 10.18
C LEU A 88 -13.34 12.20 9.53
N THR A 89 -13.72 11.48 8.47
CA THR A 89 -15.01 11.68 7.80
C THR A 89 -16.18 11.38 8.75
N THR A 90 -16.10 10.28 9.51
CA THR A 90 -17.13 9.91 10.50
C THR A 90 -17.26 10.96 11.59
N ILE A 91 -16.14 11.46 12.13
CA ILE A 91 -16.13 12.54 13.11
C ILE A 91 -16.77 13.80 12.52
N ALA A 92 -16.40 14.17 11.30
CA ALA A 92 -16.96 15.36 10.63
C ALA A 92 -18.47 15.24 10.43
N ILE A 93 -18.96 14.08 9.97
CA ILE A 93 -20.40 13.83 9.80
C ILE A 93 -21.12 13.94 11.15
N SER A 94 -20.56 13.34 12.20
CA SER A 94 -21.15 13.41 13.56
C SER A 94 -21.25 14.84 14.07
N LEU A 95 -20.26 15.68 13.79
CA LEU A 95 -20.25 17.10 14.20
C LEU A 95 -21.14 18.00 13.32
N THR A 96 -21.41 17.56 12.09
CA THR A 96 -22.34 18.29 11.20
C THR A 96 -23.80 18.12 11.67
N GLY A 97 -24.09 17.04 12.39
CA GLY A 97 -25.42 16.74 12.96
C GLY A 97 -26.31 15.97 11.98
N ALA A 98 -27.13 15.11 12.54
CA ALA A 98 -28.19 14.38 11.84
C ALA A 98 -29.54 14.93 12.33
N GLY A 99 -29.93 16.13 11.89
CA GLY A 99 -31.19 16.77 12.31
C GLY A 99 -31.51 18.02 11.52
N ASP A 100 -32.58 18.72 11.90
CA ASP A 100 -33.13 19.87 11.20
C ASP A 100 -32.20 21.09 11.11
N VAL A 101 -31.10 21.09 11.88
CA VAL A 101 -30.09 22.17 11.87
C VAL A 101 -28.73 21.56 11.53
N LEU A 102 -28.30 21.74 10.28
CA LEU A 102 -26.95 21.35 9.84
C LEU A 102 -25.92 22.37 10.35
N SER A 103 -24.97 21.91 11.16
CA SER A 103 -23.84 22.72 11.59
C SER A 103 -22.69 22.63 10.58
N PRO A 104 -22.12 23.75 10.11
CA PRO A 104 -20.95 23.71 9.22
C PRO A 104 -19.66 23.29 9.95
N LEU A 105 -19.70 23.13 11.28
CA LEU A 105 -18.53 22.85 12.11
C LEU A 105 -17.78 21.59 11.68
N GLY A 106 -18.48 20.48 11.41
CA GLY A 106 -17.87 19.23 10.97
C GLY A 106 -17.14 19.36 9.64
N VAL A 107 -17.76 20.07 8.67
CA VAL A 107 -17.18 20.32 7.35
C VAL A 107 -15.91 21.19 7.47
N VAL A 108 -15.99 22.29 8.24
CA VAL A 108 -14.85 23.20 8.46
C VAL A 108 -13.70 22.45 9.16
N LEU A 109 -14.00 21.67 10.18
CA LEU A 109 -13.01 20.86 10.88
C LEU A 109 -12.34 19.87 9.94
N PHE A 110 -13.09 19.17 9.09
CA PHE A 110 -12.56 18.20 8.15
C PHE A 110 -11.62 18.86 7.13
N ILE A 111 -12.03 19.99 6.54
CA ILE A 111 -11.24 20.73 5.55
C ILE A 111 -9.93 21.26 6.14
N ILE A 112 -9.91 21.63 7.42
CA ILE A 112 -8.72 22.19 8.07
C ILE A 112 -7.87 21.07 8.70
N ALA A 113 -8.47 20.19 9.48
CA ALA A 113 -7.73 19.18 10.26
C ALA A 113 -7.10 18.09 9.38
N THR A 114 -7.79 17.64 8.33
CA THR A 114 -7.30 16.57 7.48
C THR A 114 -5.98 16.94 6.77
N PRO A 115 -5.87 18.06 6.06
CA PRO A 115 -4.61 18.45 5.43
C PRO A 115 -3.47 18.67 6.43
N ILE A 116 -3.77 19.26 7.58
CA ILE A 116 -2.75 19.50 8.62
C ILE A 116 -2.23 18.16 9.16
N LEU A 117 -3.11 17.24 9.50
CA LEU A 117 -2.74 15.93 10.03
C LEU A 117 -1.92 15.13 9.01
N LEU A 118 -2.37 15.07 7.77
CA LEU A 118 -1.65 14.38 6.70
C LEU A 118 -0.30 15.05 6.39
N TRP A 119 -0.22 16.38 6.45
CA TRP A 119 1.04 17.10 6.26
C TRP A 119 2.02 16.81 7.41
N VAL A 120 1.58 16.84 8.66
CA VAL A 120 2.41 16.50 9.83
C VAL A 120 2.89 15.06 9.72
N TYR A 121 2.01 14.13 9.39
CA TYR A 121 2.34 12.72 9.18
C TYR A 121 3.39 12.55 8.07
N ALA A 122 3.17 13.15 6.91
CA ALA A 122 4.12 13.12 5.80
C ALA A 122 5.48 13.73 6.18
N ARG A 123 5.47 14.84 6.95
CA ARG A 123 6.71 15.51 7.40
C ARG A 123 7.53 14.64 8.34
N VAL A 124 6.87 13.97 9.29
CA VAL A 124 7.53 13.04 10.22
C VAL A 124 8.12 11.86 9.46
N LEU A 125 7.36 11.27 8.55
CA LEU A 125 7.82 10.16 7.72
C LEU A 125 9.01 10.55 6.84
N PHE A 126 8.96 11.72 6.21
CA PHE A 126 10.05 12.23 5.38
C PHE A 126 11.33 12.41 6.19
N ASN A 127 11.26 13.04 7.35
CA ASN A 127 12.43 13.29 8.19
C ASN A 127 13.08 11.98 8.66
N ASN A 128 12.26 11.03 9.11
CA ASN A 128 12.75 9.70 9.51
C ASN A 128 13.35 8.95 8.31
N GLY A 129 12.71 8.99 7.17
CA GLY A 129 13.22 8.41 5.94
C GLY A 129 14.57 9.04 5.52
N TYR A 130 14.70 10.34 5.61
CA TYR A 130 15.94 11.04 5.27
C TYR A 130 17.11 10.62 6.17
N THR A 131 16.88 10.51 7.48
CA THR A 131 17.88 10.00 8.43
C THR A 131 18.25 8.57 8.09
N LEU A 132 17.24 7.70 7.87
CA LEU A 132 17.48 6.31 7.46
C LEU A 132 18.28 6.21 6.16
N GLY A 133 17.99 7.05 5.16
CA GLY A 133 18.71 7.09 3.89
C GLY A 133 20.19 7.49 4.05
N LYS A 134 20.48 8.40 4.95
CA LYS A 134 21.86 8.80 5.28
C LYS A 134 22.60 7.71 6.03
N ASP A 135 21.96 7.10 7.02
CA ASP A 135 22.56 6.08 7.88
C ASP A 135 22.73 4.75 7.14
N ALA A 136 21.78 4.43 6.25
CA ALA A 136 21.86 3.23 5.42
C ALA A 136 23.15 3.19 4.61
N VAL A 137 23.61 4.31 4.09
CA VAL A 137 24.86 4.37 3.31
C VAL A 137 26.08 4.06 4.16
N SER A 138 26.13 4.48 5.42
CA SER A 138 27.21 4.14 6.34
C SER A 138 27.20 2.65 6.71
N THR A 139 26.03 2.03 6.72
CA THR A 139 25.80 0.62 7.08
C THR A 139 25.88 -0.31 5.84
N LEU A 140 25.60 0.21 4.64
CA LEU A 140 25.52 -0.54 3.36
C LEU A 140 26.88 -0.98 2.81
N MET A 141 28.00 -0.61 3.43
CA MET A 141 29.35 -1.07 3.06
C MET A 141 29.62 -2.55 3.41
N GLY A 142 28.60 -3.32 3.82
CA GLY A 142 28.73 -4.72 4.19
C GLY A 142 27.49 -5.56 3.86
N SER A 143 27.42 -6.78 4.40
CA SER A 143 26.31 -7.75 4.27
C SER A 143 24.92 -7.23 4.75
N ALA A 144 24.84 -5.99 5.16
CA ALA A 144 23.61 -5.35 5.63
C ALA A 144 22.58 -5.12 4.51
N MET A 145 23.00 -4.91 3.25
CA MET A 145 22.06 -4.72 2.14
C MET A 145 21.17 -5.94 1.90
N ASP A 146 21.73 -7.13 1.97
CA ASP A 146 20.92 -8.35 1.78
C ASP A 146 19.94 -8.56 2.93
N ARG A 147 20.32 -8.17 4.16
CA ARG A 147 19.40 -8.17 5.31
C ARG A 147 18.27 -7.16 5.14
N ILE A 148 18.55 -5.95 4.64
CA ILE A 148 17.54 -4.93 4.37
C ILE A 148 16.60 -5.40 3.28
N LYS A 149 17.12 -5.92 2.15
CA LYS A 149 16.28 -6.51 1.08
C LYS A 149 15.37 -7.61 1.63
N THR A 150 15.92 -8.53 2.41
CA THR A 150 15.16 -9.62 3.02
C THR A 150 14.10 -9.10 3.99
N ALA A 151 14.44 -8.13 4.85
CA ALA A 151 13.49 -7.53 5.79
C ALA A 151 12.35 -6.83 5.07
N VAL A 152 12.65 -6.05 4.02
CA VAL A 152 11.64 -5.36 3.19
C VAL A 152 10.74 -6.37 2.46
N GLN A 153 11.32 -7.44 1.92
CA GLN A 153 10.54 -8.50 1.26
C GLN A 153 9.62 -9.23 2.24
N LEU A 154 10.12 -9.59 3.42
CA LEU A 154 9.31 -10.23 4.48
C LEU A 154 8.19 -9.29 4.93
N PHE A 155 8.49 -8.02 5.18
CA PHE A 155 7.49 -7.03 5.52
C PHE A 155 6.43 -6.90 4.43
N GLY A 156 6.84 -6.83 3.16
CA GLY A 156 5.93 -6.80 2.02
C GLY A 156 5.00 -8.01 1.95
N ILE A 157 5.53 -9.22 2.17
CA ILE A 157 4.72 -10.45 2.19
C ILE A 157 3.71 -10.42 3.35
N ILE A 158 4.13 -10.00 4.54
CA ILE A 158 3.23 -9.87 5.71
C ILE A 158 2.10 -8.88 5.42
N VAL A 159 2.42 -7.71 4.88
CA VAL A 159 1.43 -6.69 4.54
C VAL A 159 0.46 -7.20 3.47
N ILE A 160 0.95 -7.79 2.39
CA ILE A 160 0.10 -8.37 1.34
C ILE A 160 -0.81 -9.46 1.91
N GLY A 161 -0.29 -10.32 2.78
CA GLY A 161 -1.08 -11.34 3.46
C GLY A 161 -2.19 -10.74 4.33
N ALA A 162 -1.86 -9.74 5.15
CA ALA A 162 -2.82 -9.05 6.00
C ALA A 162 -3.92 -8.33 5.19
N LEU A 163 -3.54 -7.64 4.10
CA LEU A 163 -4.49 -6.98 3.20
C LEU A 163 -5.38 -8.00 2.49
N SER A 164 -4.82 -9.10 2.01
CA SER A 164 -5.60 -10.17 1.40
C SER A 164 -6.65 -10.72 2.37
N ALA A 165 -6.28 -10.95 3.62
CA ALA A 165 -7.21 -11.43 4.65
C ALA A 165 -8.29 -10.40 5.01
N SER A 166 -7.98 -9.11 4.94
CA SER A 166 -8.88 -8.02 5.32
C SER A 166 -9.87 -7.65 4.21
N TYR A 167 -9.39 -7.58 2.97
CA TYR A 167 -10.16 -7.06 1.84
C TYR A 167 -10.79 -8.14 0.96
N VAL A 168 -10.17 -9.31 0.84
CA VAL A 168 -10.74 -10.39 0.04
C VAL A 168 -11.77 -11.14 0.88
N LYS A 169 -13.04 -10.82 0.66
CA LYS A 169 -14.16 -11.48 1.34
C LYS A 169 -14.99 -12.18 0.28
N LEU A 170 -14.92 -13.52 0.27
CA LEU A 170 -15.73 -14.37 -0.57
C LEU A 170 -16.65 -15.19 0.32
N SER A 171 -17.95 -15.09 0.07
CA SER A 171 -18.98 -15.85 0.78
C SER A 171 -19.96 -16.45 -0.21
N THR A 172 -20.64 -17.52 0.18
CA THR A 172 -21.69 -18.15 -0.62
C THR A 172 -22.99 -18.17 0.16
N PRO A 173 -24.13 -17.78 -0.47
CA PRO A 173 -25.46 -17.87 0.13
C PRO A 173 -26.07 -19.28 0.07
N LEU A 174 -25.36 -20.28 -0.50
CA LEU A 174 -25.86 -21.62 -0.64
C LEU A 174 -26.23 -22.21 0.72
N SER A 175 -27.46 -22.67 0.81
CA SER A 175 -28.00 -23.35 1.98
C SER A 175 -28.74 -24.61 1.56
N PHE A 176 -28.72 -25.62 2.44
CA PHE A 176 -29.45 -26.87 2.23
C PHE A 176 -30.16 -27.28 3.50
N ALA A 177 -31.37 -27.81 3.34
CA ALA A 177 -32.16 -28.37 4.40
C ALA A 177 -32.35 -29.87 4.14
N ALA A 178 -32.18 -30.69 5.18
CA ALA A 178 -32.36 -32.16 5.06
C ALA A 178 -33.84 -32.57 4.92
N SER A 179 -34.79 -31.71 5.35
CA SER A 179 -36.22 -31.88 5.19
C SER A 179 -36.91 -30.50 5.16
N ALA A 180 -38.19 -30.45 4.75
CA ALA A 180 -38.96 -29.21 4.64
C ALA A 180 -39.13 -28.47 5.99
N ASP A 181 -39.04 -29.19 7.11
CA ASP A 181 -39.18 -28.66 8.47
C ASP A 181 -37.83 -28.43 9.18
N ALA A 182 -36.68 -28.74 8.51
CA ALA A 182 -35.37 -28.56 9.10
C ALA A 182 -34.85 -27.13 8.88
N THR A 183 -34.17 -26.58 9.89
CA THR A 183 -33.46 -25.31 9.75
C THR A 183 -32.41 -25.42 8.65
N PRO A 184 -32.40 -24.52 7.65
CA PRO A 184 -31.40 -24.55 6.58
C PRO A 184 -29.99 -24.40 7.14
N VAL A 185 -29.09 -25.28 6.71
CA VAL A 185 -27.65 -25.17 7.03
C VAL A 185 -27.01 -24.33 5.95
N VAL A 186 -26.44 -23.19 6.34
CA VAL A 186 -25.70 -22.31 5.43
C VAL A 186 -24.29 -22.89 5.20
N LEU A 187 -23.97 -23.18 3.95
CA LEU A 187 -22.67 -23.78 3.58
C LEU A 187 -21.49 -22.93 4.07
N GLN A 188 -21.64 -21.61 4.04
CA GLN A 188 -20.61 -20.69 4.54
C GLN A 188 -20.28 -20.91 6.01
N ASP A 189 -21.29 -21.17 6.85
CA ASP A 189 -21.09 -21.38 8.30
C ASP A 189 -20.35 -22.69 8.56
N VAL A 190 -20.66 -23.74 7.79
CA VAL A 190 -19.94 -25.02 7.86
C VAL A 190 -18.47 -24.84 7.47
N ILE A 191 -18.21 -24.14 6.37
CA ILE A 191 -16.85 -23.86 5.90
C ILE A 191 -16.08 -23.05 6.95
N ASN A 192 -16.68 -22.00 7.48
CA ASN A 192 -16.08 -21.13 8.49
C ASN A 192 -15.83 -21.86 9.82
N GLY A 193 -16.64 -22.86 10.14
CA GLY A 193 -16.43 -23.74 11.30
C GLY A 193 -15.20 -24.65 11.18
N ILE A 194 -14.81 -25.01 9.96
CA ILE A 194 -13.60 -25.79 9.67
C ILE A 194 -12.38 -24.86 9.60
N PHE A 195 -12.45 -23.83 8.76
CA PHE A 195 -11.39 -22.85 8.58
C PHE A 195 -11.99 -21.48 8.23
N PRO A 196 -11.84 -20.46 9.09
CA PRO A 196 -12.36 -19.13 8.83
C PRO A 196 -11.80 -18.51 7.54
N ASN A 197 -12.67 -17.96 6.70
CA ASN A 197 -12.31 -17.33 5.41
C ASN A 197 -11.61 -18.26 4.40
N LEU A 198 -11.86 -19.57 4.45
CA LEU A 198 -11.23 -20.54 3.56
C LEU A 198 -11.44 -20.22 2.07
N LEU A 199 -12.65 -19.81 1.68
CA LEU A 199 -12.95 -19.44 0.28
C LEU A 199 -12.11 -18.25 -0.19
N SER A 200 -11.97 -17.25 0.65
CA SER A 200 -11.13 -16.08 0.37
C SER A 200 -9.65 -16.46 0.21
N LEU A 201 -9.15 -17.33 1.09
CA LEU A 201 -7.78 -17.84 1.02
C LEU A 201 -7.54 -18.62 -0.28
N LEU A 202 -8.45 -19.51 -0.65
CA LEU A 202 -8.36 -20.29 -1.89
C LEU A 202 -8.37 -19.41 -3.13
N LEU A 203 -9.18 -18.34 -3.13
CA LEU A 203 -9.21 -17.36 -4.21
C LEU A 203 -7.85 -16.66 -4.34
N VAL A 204 -7.27 -16.17 -3.23
CA VAL A 204 -5.96 -15.50 -3.24
C VAL A 204 -4.86 -16.44 -3.72
N LEU A 205 -4.82 -17.68 -3.21
CA LEU A 205 -3.85 -18.67 -3.62
C LEU A 205 -4.02 -19.08 -5.10
N GLY A 206 -5.26 -19.18 -5.57
CA GLY A 206 -5.56 -19.43 -6.98
C GLY A 206 -5.05 -18.31 -7.89
N CYS A 207 -5.29 -17.05 -7.53
CA CYS A 207 -4.75 -15.88 -8.24
C CYS A 207 -3.23 -15.88 -8.24
N TRP A 208 -2.61 -16.11 -7.09
CA TRP A 208 -1.16 -16.22 -6.98
C TRP A 208 -0.59 -17.31 -7.89
N TYR A 209 -1.19 -18.49 -7.90
CA TYR A 209 -0.77 -19.60 -8.75
C TYR A 209 -0.87 -19.25 -10.25
N LEU A 210 -1.98 -18.63 -10.68
CA LEU A 210 -2.18 -18.22 -12.07
C LEU A 210 -1.15 -17.17 -12.51
N LEU A 211 -0.89 -16.18 -11.67
CA LEU A 211 0.06 -15.11 -11.96
C LEU A 211 1.50 -15.60 -11.92
N SER A 212 1.89 -16.32 -10.83
CA SER A 212 3.29 -16.71 -10.60
C SER A 212 3.72 -17.94 -11.38
N LYS A 213 2.86 -18.96 -11.49
CA LYS A 213 3.24 -20.26 -12.07
C LYS A 213 2.79 -20.41 -13.53
N LYS A 214 1.64 -19.85 -13.88
CA LYS A 214 1.09 -19.93 -15.24
C LYS A 214 1.45 -18.73 -16.12
N GLY A 215 2.02 -17.68 -15.54
CA GLY A 215 2.42 -16.46 -16.28
C GLY A 215 1.24 -15.70 -16.89
N VAL A 216 0.04 -15.86 -16.33
CA VAL A 216 -1.15 -15.13 -16.79
C VAL A 216 -0.94 -13.65 -16.47
N SER A 217 -1.18 -12.75 -17.44
CA SER A 217 -1.06 -11.32 -17.18
C SER A 217 -2.12 -10.85 -16.20
N VAL A 218 -1.78 -9.86 -15.37
CA VAL A 218 -2.70 -9.28 -14.36
C VAL A 218 -4.02 -8.85 -14.98
N THR A 219 -3.98 -8.21 -16.16
CA THR A 219 -5.17 -7.78 -16.89
C THR A 219 -6.10 -8.95 -17.24
N LYS A 220 -5.54 -10.07 -17.74
CA LYS A 220 -6.33 -11.27 -18.05
C LYS A 220 -6.92 -11.89 -16.78
N ALA A 221 -6.17 -11.90 -15.68
CA ALA A 221 -6.66 -12.39 -14.40
C ALA A 221 -7.85 -11.55 -13.89
N ILE A 222 -7.76 -10.22 -13.98
CA ILE A 222 -8.85 -9.31 -13.56
C ILE A 222 -10.12 -9.57 -14.39
N PHE A 223 -10.02 -9.56 -15.72
CA PHE A 223 -11.20 -9.81 -16.58
C PHE A 223 -11.75 -11.22 -16.41
N GLY A 224 -10.87 -12.22 -16.21
CA GLY A 224 -11.30 -13.59 -15.90
C GLY A 224 -12.07 -13.68 -14.59
N LEU A 225 -11.59 -13.03 -13.53
CA LEU A 225 -12.30 -12.97 -12.24
C LEU A 225 -13.65 -12.22 -12.38
N MET A 226 -13.68 -11.08 -13.08
CA MET A 226 -14.93 -10.38 -13.34
C MET A 226 -15.96 -11.29 -14.03
N GLY A 227 -15.53 -12.02 -15.06
CA GLY A 227 -16.41 -12.97 -15.76
C GLY A 227 -16.94 -14.08 -14.84
N ILE A 228 -16.05 -14.65 -14.02
CA ILE A 228 -16.43 -15.69 -13.04
C ILE A 228 -17.45 -15.14 -12.03
N VAL A 229 -17.19 -13.97 -11.45
CA VAL A 229 -18.09 -13.35 -10.46
C VAL A 229 -19.47 -13.07 -11.07
N VAL A 230 -19.52 -12.53 -12.29
CA VAL A 230 -20.80 -12.29 -13.00
C VAL A 230 -21.55 -13.60 -13.22
N VAL A 231 -20.88 -14.64 -13.71
CA VAL A 231 -21.52 -15.94 -13.95
C VAL A 231 -22.03 -16.56 -12.66
N LEU A 232 -21.20 -16.60 -11.61
CA LEU A 232 -21.58 -17.19 -10.32
C LEU A 232 -22.68 -16.40 -9.62
N GLY A 233 -22.68 -15.06 -9.76
CA GLY A 233 -23.74 -14.20 -9.27
C GLY A 233 -25.07 -14.42 -10.00
N LEU A 234 -25.05 -14.62 -11.33
CA LEU A 234 -26.26 -14.92 -12.12
C LEU A 234 -26.85 -16.30 -11.77
N ILE A 235 -26.03 -17.24 -11.36
CA ILE A 235 -26.46 -18.60 -10.94
C ILE A 235 -26.89 -18.62 -9.46
N GLY A 236 -26.62 -17.55 -8.69
CA GLY A 236 -26.96 -17.47 -7.26
C GLY A 236 -26.02 -18.25 -6.34
N ILE A 237 -24.76 -18.47 -6.76
CA ILE A 237 -23.72 -19.15 -5.95
C ILE A 237 -22.93 -18.16 -5.11
N LEU A 238 -22.88 -16.90 -5.56
CA LEU A 238 -22.23 -15.75 -4.92
C LEU A 238 -23.22 -14.64 -4.64
#